data_02b7a53e7a3a41e5d7c9d4a3c8547b0a
#
_entry.id   02b7a53e7a3a41e5d7c9d4a3c8547b0a
#
_cell.length_a   1.000
_cell.length_b   1.000
_cell.length_c   1.000
_cell.angle_alpha   90.00
_cell.angle_beta   90.00
_cell.angle_gamma   90.00
#
_symmetry.space_group_name_H-M   'P 1'
#
loop_
_entity.id
_entity.type
_entity.pdbx_description
1 polymer ?
#
loop_
_entity_poly.entity_id
_entity_poly.type
_entity_poly.pdbx_seq_one_letter_code
_entity_poly.pdbx_strand_id
1 'polypeptide(L)'
;MKSNQLIAAFLFLCFSVVAQEKITVESIYSGAFRAKGMDELQSLKNTNQYTVLNFDRASRSMQIDLYDFATLKKVATLIDSKSHKDLAEGIDSYVFSADEKMILIANSSIQIFRHSFTADYFLYDTTTKNLTKLFDFQVQEPTFSPDGKKIAYAKENNLYVYDIATKKSTQITNDGKKNAIINGITDWVYEEEFAFVRAFDWSADSKKLAFIRFDESEVPEFSMSIFRKDLYPTVETFKYPKAGEKNSTVSLHIYDVATASKKDVNLSNYSDFYIARMKWTKDGNVLSVQVLNRHQDNLDLLFIDGNAATTKVVLNEKDKAYVDVTDNLTFLKDNSFIWTSEKDGFNHIYLYDKTGKLK
;
A
#
# COMPACT_ATOMS: atom_id res chain seq x y z
N MET A 1 -45.88 12.26 57.09
CA MET A 1 -44.56 12.48 56.48
C MET A 1 -44.07 11.34 55.56
N LYS A 2 -44.60 10.12 55.63
CA LYS A 2 -44.16 9.00 54.76
C LYS A 2 -44.75 8.97 53.34
N SER A 3 -45.91 9.58 53.13
CA SER A 3 -46.60 9.61 51.81
C SER A 3 -45.92 10.55 50.81
N ASN A 4 -45.45 11.72 51.26
CA ASN A 4 -44.83 12.71 50.37
C ASN A 4 -43.40 12.31 49.89
N GLN A 5 -42.73 11.47 50.66
CA GLN A 5 -41.41 10.94 50.26
C GLN A 5 -41.50 9.85 49.16
N LEU A 6 -42.59 9.07 49.17
CA LEU A 6 -42.88 8.09 48.13
C LEU A 6 -43.25 8.74 46.79
N ILE A 7 -44.01 9.85 46.82
CA ILE A 7 -44.37 10.60 45.62
C ILE A 7 -43.16 11.30 45.01
N ALA A 8 -42.25 11.85 45.84
CA ALA A 8 -40.99 12.44 45.35
C ALA A 8 -40.05 11.40 44.76
N ALA A 9 -39.97 10.19 45.32
CA ALA A 9 -39.17 9.10 44.75
C ALA A 9 -39.74 8.59 43.42
N PHE A 10 -41.07 8.55 43.28
CA PHE A 10 -41.71 8.15 42.01
C PHE A 10 -41.56 9.21 40.91
N LEU A 11 -41.57 10.49 41.27
CA LEU A 11 -41.28 11.59 40.33
C LEU A 11 -39.80 11.59 39.87
N PHE A 12 -38.86 11.18 40.71
CA PHE A 12 -37.44 11.06 40.31
C PHE A 12 -37.18 9.85 39.41
N LEU A 13 -37.94 8.76 39.52
CA LEU A 13 -37.84 7.61 38.63
C LEU A 13 -38.40 7.86 37.23
N CYS A 14 -39.31 8.82 37.05
CA CYS A 14 -39.84 9.17 35.75
C CYS A 14 -38.91 10.03 34.89
N PHE A 15 -37.86 10.61 35.47
CA PHE A 15 -36.84 11.37 34.71
C PHE A 15 -35.70 10.55 34.17
N SER A 16 -35.67 9.24 34.43
CA SER A 16 -34.58 8.34 33.95
C SER A 16 -34.89 7.63 32.64
N VAL A 17 -36.01 7.96 31.99
CA VAL A 17 -36.23 7.51 30.61
C VAL A 17 -35.47 8.49 29.71
N VAL A 18 -34.15 8.27 29.60
CA VAL A 18 -33.39 8.82 28.50
C VAL A 18 -34.00 8.22 27.23
N ALA A 19 -34.78 9.02 26.54
CA ALA A 19 -35.34 8.63 25.25
C ALA A 19 -34.14 8.20 24.37
N GLN A 20 -34.08 6.94 24.02
CA GLN A 20 -33.13 6.47 23.00
C GLN A 20 -33.41 7.33 21.76
N GLU A 21 -32.41 8.06 21.34
CA GLU A 21 -32.47 8.85 20.11
C GLU A 21 -32.88 7.94 18.97
N LYS A 22 -33.99 8.22 18.33
CA LYS A 22 -34.53 7.37 17.27
C LYS A 22 -33.57 7.46 16.07
N ILE A 23 -33.03 6.34 15.63
CA ILE A 23 -32.20 6.29 14.43
C ILE A 23 -33.11 6.63 13.25
N THR A 24 -32.81 7.72 12.56
CA THR A 24 -33.49 8.16 11.34
C THR A 24 -32.53 8.21 10.18
N VAL A 25 -33.06 8.21 8.94
CA VAL A 25 -32.24 8.37 7.75
C VAL A 25 -31.43 9.67 7.83
N GLU A 26 -32.05 10.76 8.30
CA GLU A 26 -31.41 12.06 8.48
C GLU A 26 -30.26 11.98 9.50
N SER A 27 -30.46 11.30 10.64
CA SER A 27 -29.40 11.18 11.66
C SER A 27 -28.21 10.36 11.16
N ILE A 28 -28.44 9.32 10.33
CA ILE A 28 -27.39 8.54 9.70
C ILE A 28 -26.56 9.41 8.73
N TYR A 29 -27.24 10.11 7.81
CA TYR A 29 -26.56 10.90 6.78
C TYR A 29 -26.01 12.25 7.28
N SER A 30 -26.57 12.81 8.36
CA SER A 30 -26.00 14.01 9.00
C SER A 30 -24.70 13.76 9.76
N GLY A 31 -24.33 12.49 9.94
CA GLY A 31 -23.12 12.11 10.69
C GLY A 31 -23.32 12.15 12.21
N ALA A 32 -24.57 12.14 12.73
CA ALA A 32 -24.86 12.12 14.17
C ALA A 32 -24.18 10.94 14.90
N PHE A 33 -23.99 9.81 14.21
CA PHE A 33 -23.33 8.61 14.75
C PHE A 33 -21.87 8.47 14.33
N ARG A 34 -21.29 9.51 13.70
CA ARG A 34 -19.90 9.45 13.27
C ARG A 34 -18.98 9.45 14.49
N ALA A 35 -18.33 8.32 14.75
CA ALA A 35 -17.28 8.26 15.75
C ALA A 35 -16.15 9.23 15.41
N LYS A 36 -15.57 9.88 16.41
CA LYS A 36 -14.30 10.57 16.23
C LYS A 36 -13.22 9.51 16.07
N GLY A 37 -12.75 9.33 14.84
CA GLY A 37 -11.57 8.53 14.55
C GLY A 37 -10.28 9.29 14.87
N MET A 38 -9.18 8.58 14.90
CA MET A 38 -7.85 9.17 14.84
C MET A 38 -7.52 9.44 13.38
N ASP A 39 -7.00 10.61 13.09
CA ASP A 39 -6.53 10.93 11.73
C ASP A 39 -5.35 10.02 11.37
N GLU A 40 -5.24 9.65 10.09
CA GLU A 40 -4.09 8.93 9.60
C GLU A 40 -2.85 9.80 9.74
N LEU A 41 -1.85 9.29 10.46
CA LEU A 41 -0.62 10.02 10.71
C LEU A 41 0.58 9.30 10.12
N GLN A 42 1.59 10.07 9.67
CA GLN A 42 2.88 9.55 9.25
C GLN A 42 3.95 9.96 10.26
N SER A 43 4.50 8.97 10.99
CA SER A 43 5.58 9.18 11.93
C SER A 43 6.88 9.51 11.21
N LEU A 44 7.56 10.57 11.61
CA LEU A 44 8.91 10.88 11.15
C LEU A 44 9.93 10.02 11.89
N LYS A 45 10.95 9.54 11.18
CA LYS A 45 11.97 8.62 11.72
C LYS A 45 13.10 9.35 12.43
N ASN A 46 13.38 10.60 12.01
CA ASN A 46 14.53 11.36 12.44
C ASN A 46 14.21 12.37 13.56
N THR A 47 12.94 12.54 13.90
CA THR A 47 12.46 13.47 14.94
C THR A 47 11.37 12.82 15.78
N ASN A 48 11.01 13.44 16.93
CA ASN A 48 9.86 13.02 17.73
C ASN A 48 8.57 13.68 17.23
N GLN A 49 8.33 13.61 15.91
CA GLN A 49 7.23 14.31 15.25
C GLN A 49 6.48 13.40 14.29
N TYR A 50 5.28 13.80 13.93
CA TYR A 50 4.44 13.17 12.93
C TYR A 50 3.74 14.19 12.06
N THR A 51 3.31 13.79 10.89
CA THR A 51 2.53 14.64 9.99
C THR A 51 1.12 14.08 9.79
N VAL A 52 0.19 14.98 9.51
CA VAL A 52 -1.22 14.67 9.19
C VAL A 52 -1.62 15.49 7.98
N LEU A 53 -2.39 14.88 7.08
CA LEU A 53 -3.04 15.58 5.98
C LEU A 53 -4.37 16.14 6.46
N ASN A 54 -4.46 17.45 6.62
CA ASN A 54 -5.62 18.15 7.14
C ASN A 54 -6.31 18.99 6.07
N PHE A 55 -7.63 19.10 6.16
CA PHE A 55 -8.39 20.12 5.43
C PHE A 55 -8.63 21.33 6.33
N ASP A 56 -7.99 22.45 6.01
CA ASP A 56 -8.25 23.72 6.71
C ASP A 56 -9.51 24.38 6.12
N ARG A 57 -10.56 24.49 6.95
CA ARG A 57 -11.84 25.06 6.56
C ARG A 57 -11.77 26.58 6.32
N ALA A 58 -10.87 27.29 6.99
CA ALA A 58 -10.76 28.74 6.88
C ALA A 58 -10.13 29.14 5.55
N SER A 59 -9.04 28.51 5.19
CA SER A 59 -8.37 28.72 3.90
C SER A 59 -9.02 27.89 2.76
N ARG A 60 -9.80 26.84 3.10
CA ARG A 60 -10.33 25.85 2.16
C ARG A 60 -9.22 25.20 1.34
N SER A 61 -8.20 24.72 2.03
CA SER A 61 -7.03 24.08 1.44
C SER A 61 -6.65 22.79 2.16
N MET A 62 -6.00 21.87 1.44
CA MET A 62 -5.35 20.71 2.02
C MET A 62 -3.96 21.10 2.52
N GLN A 63 -3.61 20.68 3.74
CA GLN A 63 -2.35 21.02 4.40
C GLN A 63 -1.68 19.75 4.94
N ILE A 64 -0.37 19.63 4.74
CA ILE A 64 0.44 18.64 5.46
C ILE A 64 0.99 19.35 6.69
N ASP A 65 0.41 19.02 7.83
CA ASP A 65 0.73 19.62 9.12
C ASP A 65 1.67 18.75 9.94
N LEU A 66 2.64 19.39 10.58
CA LEU A 66 3.63 18.76 11.46
C LEU A 66 3.21 18.93 12.92
N TYR A 67 3.24 17.84 13.68
CA TYR A 67 2.90 17.76 15.09
C TYR A 67 4.05 17.16 15.90
N ASP A 68 4.09 17.50 17.18
CA ASP A 68 5.02 16.92 18.15
C ASP A 68 4.33 15.83 18.96
N PHE A 69 4.93 14.64 19.08
CA PHE A 69 4.35 13.49 19.81
C PHE A 69 4.19 13.73 21.32
N ALA A 70 5.08 14.50 21.93
CA ALA A 70 5.04 14.71 23.37
C ALA A 70 3.92 15.68 23.78
N THR A 71 3.68 16.70 22.96
CA THR A 71 2.72 17.77 23.27
C THR A 71 1.41 17.64 22.52
N LEU A 72 1.35 16.80 21.48
CA LEU A 72 0.26 16.65 20.51
C LEU A 72 -0.15 17.98 19.86
N LYS A 73 0.75 18.97 19.84
CA LYS A 73 0.47 20.28 19.26
C LYS A 73 1.04 20.38 17.85
N LYS A 74 0.33 21.12 17.00
CA LYS A 74 0.83 21.52 15.69
C LYS A 74 2.07 22.40 15.86
N VAL A 75 3.14 22.03 15.19
CA VAL A 75 4.44 22.73 15.17
C VAL A 75 4.51 23.65 13.97
N ALA A 76 4.10 23.17 12.80
CA ALA A 76 4.16 23.90 11.54
C ALA A 76 3.20 23.32 10.50
N THR A 77 2.94 24.09 9.44
CA THR A 77 2.45 23.58 8.17
C THR A 77 3.64 23.42 7.22
N LEU A 78 3.89 22.20 6.76
CA LEU A 78 5.00 21.92 5.84
C LEU A 78 4.68 22.40 4.43
N ILE A 79 3.45 22.15 3.99
CA ILE A 79 2.93 22.59 2.69
C ILE A 79 1.42 22.87 2.80
N ASP A 80 0.99 23.91 2.12
CA ASP A 80 -0.41 24.29 1.94
C ASP A 80 -0.70 24.29 0.43
N SER A 81 -1.71 23.50 0.00
CA SER A 81 -2.07 23.35 -1.41
C SER A 81 -2.39 24.69 -2.07
N LYS A 82 -2.97 25.64 -1.33
CA LYS A 82 -3.31 26.96 -1.85
C LYS A 82 -2.09 27.84 -2.17
N SER A 83 -0.94 27.55 -1.58
CA SER A 83 0.32 28.26 -1.83
C SER A 83 0.97 27.83 -3.14
N HIS A 84 0.47 26.78 -3.78
CA HIS A 84 1.02 26.21 -5.01
C HIS A 84 -0.07 26.03 -6.05
N LYS A 85 0.06 26.75 -7.17
CA LYS A 85 -0.90 26.68 -8.29
C LYS A 85 -1.18 25.25 -8.75
N ASP A 86 -0.14 24.43 -8.80
CA ASP A 86 -0.21 23.06 -9.30
C ASP A 86 -0.92 22.10 -8.33
N LEU A 87 -1.18 22.52 -7.09
CA LEU A 87 -1.95 21.80 -6.08
C LEU A 87 -3.32 22.43 -5.81
N ALA A 88 -3.84 23.24 -6.73
CA ALA A 88 -5.13 23.94 -6.55
C ALA A 88 -6.31 22.98 -6.31
N GLU A 89 -6.22 21.77 -6.87
CA GLU A 89 -7.23 20.69 -6.67
C GLU A 89 -7.11 19.95 -5.34
N GLY A 90 -6.05 20.24 -4.56
CA GLY A 90 -5.79 19.65 -3.26
C GLY A 90 -4.56 18.73 -3.23
N ILE A 91 -4.47 17.94 -2.18
CA ILE A 91 -3.49 16.88 -1.97
C ILE A 91 -4.27 15.60 -1.66
N ASP A 92 -4.09 14.56 -2.45
CA ASP A 92 -4.78 13.29 -2.25
C ASP A 92 -4.01 12.39 -1.26
N SER A 93 -2.69 12.33 -1.43
CA SER A 93 -1.79 11.59 -0.55
C SER A 93 -0.35 12.12 -0.64
N TYR A 94 0.50 11.69 0.29
CA TYR A 94 1.91 12.05 0.28
C TYR A 94 2.79 10.98 0.93
N VAL A 95 4.07 10.96 0.58
CA VAL A 95 5.07 10.08 1.20
C VAL A 95 6.43 10.77 1.25
N PHE A 96 7.15 10.61 2.37
CA PHE A 96 8.50 11.15 2.54
C PHE A 96 9.57 10.26 1.92
N SER A 97 10.66 10.87 1.44
CA SER A 97 11.93 10.18 1.23
C SER A 97 12.49 9.65 2.56
N ALA A 98 13.40 8.66 2.52
CA ALA A 98 13.94 8.06 3.73
C ALA A 98 14.70 9.03 4.65
N ASP A 99 15.27 10.08 4.08
CA ASP A 99 15.94 11.18 4.82
C ASP A 99 15.00 12.35 5.18
N GLU A 100 13.70 12.24 4.81
CA GLU A 100 12.63 13.21 5.08
C GLU A 100 12.84 14.62 4.47
N LYS A 101 13.76 14.72 3.51
CA LYS A 101 14.02 15.99 2.82
C LYS A 101 13.14 16.22 1.61
N MET A 102 12.55 15.18 1.06
CA MET A 102 11.63 15.26 -0.07
C MET A 102 10.30 14.63 0.26
N ILE A 103 9.24 15.16 -0.33
CA ILE A 103 7.90 14.62 -0.24
C ILE A 103 7.39 14.37 -1.67
N LEU A 104 6.95 13.14 -1.97
CA LEU A 104 6.11 12.85 -3.12
C LEU A 104 4.67 13.19 -2.76
N ILE A 105 4.01 13.97 -3.58
CA ILE A 105 2.63 14.43 -3.39
C ILE A 105 1.80 13.96 -4.57
N ALA A 106 0.71 13.27 -4.31
CA ALA A 106 -0.30 12.89 -5.30
C ALA A 106 -1.41 13.94 -5.35
N ASN A 107 -1.89 14.22 -6.55
CA ASN A 107 -2.99 15.13 -6.82
C ASN A 107 -3.79 14.62 -8.04
N SER A 108 -5.06 14.97 -8.11
CA SER A 108 -5.94 14.66 -9.25
C SER A 108 -6.02 13.15 -9.55
N SER A 109 -6.17 12.36 -8.49
CA SER A 109 -6.23 10.89 -8.57
C SER A 109 -7.44 10.41 -9.37
N ILE A 110 -7.21 9.43 -10.26
CA ILE A 110 -8.26 8.72 -11.01
C ILE A 110 -8.24 7.27 -10.57
N GLN A 111 -9.30 6.84 -9.92
CA GLN A 111 -9.46 5.48 -9.41
C GLN A 111 -9.52 4.46 -10.55
N ILE A 112 -8.83 3.31 -10.38
CA ILE A 112 -8.85 2.17 -11.30
C ILE A 112 -9.72 1.05 -10.71
N PHE A 113 -9.32 0.48 -9.57
CA PHE A 113 -10.08 -0.50 -8.80
C PHE A 113 -10.28 0.03 -7.36
N ARG A 114 -10.41 -0.83 -6.36
CA ARG A 114 -10.67 -0.45 -4.97
C ARG A 114 -9.53 0.37 -4.36
N HIS A 115 -8.29 0.03 -4.66
CA HIS A 115 -7.08 0.63 -4.07
C HIS A 115 -6.20 1.33 -5.11
N SER A 116 -6.14 0.79 -6.33
CA SER A 116 -5.30 1.32 -7.39
C SER A 116 -5.86 2.59 -8.01
N PHE A 117 -4.99 3.52 -8.30
CA PHE A 117 -5.30 4.78 -8.98
C PHE A 117 -4.10 5.29 -9.78
N THR A 118 -4.37 6.12 -10.78
CA THR A 118 -3.35 6.98 -11.36
C THR A 118 -3.46 8.38 -10.77
N ALA A 119 -2.35 9.11 -10.69
CA ALA A 119 -2.37 10.50 -10.23
C ALA A 119 -1.27 11.33 -10.91
N ASP A 120 -1.41 12.65 -10.86
CA ASP A 120 -0.32 13.58 -11.03
C ASP A 120 0.57 13.56 -9.81
N TYR A 121 1.89 13.54 -9.99
CA TYR A 121 2.84 13.52 -8.90
C TYR A 121 3.80 14.70 -8.93
N PHE A 122 4.02 15.23 -7.74
CA PHE A 122 4.89 16.36 -7.49
C PHE A 122 5.97 15.97 -6.46
N LEU A 123 7.16 16.52 -6.67
CA LEU A 123 8.27 16.42 -5.71
C LEU A 123 8.41 17.76 -4.99
N TYR A 124 8.25 17.73 -3.68
CA TYR A 124 8.45 18.88 -2.82
C TYR A 124 9.72 18.73 -2.00
N ASP A 125 10.64 19.70 -2.11
CA ASP A 125 11.85 19.77 -1.31
C ASP A 125 11.54 20.54 -0.01
N THR A 126 11.65 19.87 1.14
CA THR A 126 11.32 20.45 2.46
C THR A 126 12.27 21.55 2.88
N THR A 127 13.48 21.61 2.31
CA THR A 127 14.52 22.62 2.63
C THR A 127 14.33 23.88 1.79
N THR A 128 14.25 23.72 0.48
CA THR A 128 14.14 24.85 -0.47
C THR A 128 12.70 25.33 -0.66
N LYS A 129 11.72 24.52 -0.21
CA LYS A 129 10.28 24.76 -0.40
C LYS A 129 9.83 24.75 -1.87
N ASN A 130 10.63 24.19 -2.75
CA ASN A 130 10.31 24.08 -4.15
C ASN A 130 9.39 22.87 -4.41
N LEU A 131 8.33 23.09 -5.18
CA LEU A 131 7.46 22.08 -5.74
C LEU A 131 7.78 21.90 -7.23
N THR A 132 7.95 20.67 -7.68
CA THR A 132 8.23 20.34 -9.08
C THR A 132 7.29 19.21 -9.55
N LYS A 133 6.55 19.42 -10.62
CA LYS A 133 5.80 18.34 -11.27
C LYS A 133 6.78 17.31 -11.84
N LEU A 134 6.56 16.02 -11.55
CA LEU A 134 7.50 14.96 -11.97
C LEU A 134 7.29 14.57 -13.42
N PHE A 135 6.03 14.47 -13.86
CA PHE A 135 5.66 13.95 -15.18
C PHE A 135 4.53 14.76 -15.78
N ASP A 136 4.46 14.83 -17.12
CA ASP A 136 3.34 15.44 -17.85
C ASP A 136 2.17 14.46 -18.09
N PHE A 137 2.22 13.29 -17.42
CA PHE A 137 1.23 12.23 -17.48
C PHE A 137 1.07 11.60 -16.07
N GLN A 138 -0.07 10.95 -15.85
CA GLN A 138 -0.34 10.25 -14.61
C GLN A 138 0.39 8.91 -14.54
N VAL A 139 0.77 8.51 -13.32
CA VAL A 139 1.47 7.24 -13.02
C VAL A 139 0.86 6.56 -11.80
N GLN A 140 1.24 5.31 -11.57
CA GLN A 140 0.88 4.51 -10.40
C GLN A 140 2.10 4.21 -9.53
N GLU A 141 1.90 4.19 -8.22
CA GLU A 141 2.85 3.68 -7.22
C GLU A 141 4.26 4.28 -7.25
N PRO A 142 4.47 5.58 -7.51
CA PRO A 142 5.82 6.14 -7.49
C PRO A 142 6.42 6.01 -6.09
N THR A 143 7.61 5.39 -6.03
CA THR A 143 8.26 5.02 -4.77
C THR A 143 9.73 5.41 -4.80
N PHE A 144 10.19 6.15 -3.79
CA PHE A 144 11.60 6.49 -3.64
C PHE A 144 12.48 5.26 -3.48
N SER A 145 13.67 5.30 -4.08
CA SER A 145 14.75 4.41 -3.67
C SER A 145 15.19 4.77 -2.22
N PRO A 146 15.69 3.82 -1.42
CA PRO A 146 16.13 4.09 -0.04
C PRO A 146 17.15 5.21 0.11
N ASP A 147 17.99 5.47 -0.91
CA ASP A 147 18.96 6.59 -0.93
C ASP A 147 18.35 7.93 -1.38
N GLY A 148 17.06 7.96 -1.71
CA GLY A 148 16.32 9.15 -2.13
C GLY A 148 16.70 9.71 -3.49
N LYS A 149 17.50 9.00 -4.31
CA LYS A 149 18.00 9.55 -5.58
C LYS A 149 17.15 9.18 -6.78
N LYS A 150 16.33 8.14 -6.66
CA LYS A 150 15.50 7.62 -7.75
C LYS A 150 14.07 7.38 -7.30
N ILE A 151 13.17 7.31 -8.26
CA ILE A 151 11.76 6.95 -8.05
C ILE A 151 11.41 5.85 -9.06
N ALA A 152 10.98 4.67 -8.57
CA ALA A 152 10.38 3.66 -9.42
C ALA A 152 8.88 3.94 -9.53
N TYR A 153 8.28 3.72 -10.69
CA TYR A 153 6.85 3.93 -10.93
C TYR A 153 6.34 3.04 -12.07
N ALA A 154 5.03 2.80 -12.07
CA ALA A 154 4.37 2.09 -13.17
C ALA A 154 3.56 3.07 -14.06
N LYS A 155 3.62 2.80 -15.37
CA LYS A 155 2.84 3.50 -16.39
C LYS A 155 2.47 2.53 -17.51
N GLU A 156 1.19 2.49 -17.88
CA GLU A 156 0.72 1.65 -18.99
C GLU A 156 1.22 0.18 -18.86
N ASN A 157 1.05 -0.38 -17.66
CA ASN A 157 1.46 -1.74 -17.30
C ASN A 157 2.97 -2.03 -17.42
N ASN A 158 3.81 -1.00 -17.54
CA ASN A 158 5.26 -1.11 -17.56
C ASN A 158 5.91 -0.39 -16.37
N LEU A 159 7.07 -0.91 -15.96
CA LEU A 159 7.86 -0.40 -14.86
C LEU A 159 8.98 0.51 -15.38
N TYR A 160 9.19 1.62 -14.65
CA TYR A 160 10.18 2.66 -14.97
C TYR A 160 10.96 3.07 -13.73
N VAL A 161 12.14 3.62 -13.93
CA VAL A 161 12.93 4.30 -12.89
C VAL A 161 13.27 5.72 -13.36
N TYR A 162 12.87 6.70 -12.56
CA TYR A 162 13.20 8.11 -12.74
C TYR A 162 14.40 8.49 -11.88
N ASP A 163 15.40 9.13 -12.45
CA ASP A 163 16.55 9.69 -11.76
C ASP A 163 16.27 11.17 -11.45
N ILE A 164 16.25 11.52 -10.16
CA ILE A 164 15.82 12.85 -9.70
C ILE A 164 16.80 13.92 -10.15
N ALA A 165 18.11 13.64 -10.14
CA ALA A 165 19.14 14.61 -10.48
C ALA A 165 19.16 14.93 -11.97
N THR A 166 19.04 13.91 -12.81
CA THR A 166 19.10 14.07 -14.28
C THR A 166 17.72 14.32 -14.89
N LYS A 167 16.65 14.13 -14.14
CA LYS A 167 15.26 14.24 -14.58
C LYS A 167 14.92 13.30 -15.77
N LYS A 168 15.55 12.13 -15.81
CA LYS A 168 15.36 11.14 -16.89
C LYS A 168 14.71 9.88 -16.36
N SER A 169 13.77 9.33 -17.13
CA SER A 169 13.19 8.02 -16.88
C SER A 169 13.88 6.97 -17.74
N THR A 170 14.14 5.81 -17.13
CA THR A 170 14.58 4.60 -17.81
C THR A 170 13.44 3.58 -17.75
N GLN A 171 13.02 3.08 -18.89
CA GLN A 171 12.02 2.02 -18.99
C GLN A 171 12.67 0.68 -18.66
N ILE A 172 12.09 -0.09 -17.74
CA ILE A 172 12.60 -1.39 -17.29
C ILE A 172 11.93 -2.54 -18.03
N THR A 173 10.62 -2.43 -18.25
CA THR A 173 9.82 -3.43 -18.98
C THR A 173 9.12 -2.79 -20.17
N ASN A 174 8.89 -3.55 -21.23
CA ASN A 174 8.33 -3.05 -22.49
C ASN A 174 7.24 -3.96 -23.09
N ASP A 175 6.81 -4.96 -22.35
CA ASP A 175 5.80 -5.93 -22.77
C ASP A 175 4.43 -5.69 -22.12
N GLY A 176 4.29 -4.64 -21.32
CA GLY A 176 3.04 -4.24 -20.68
C GLY A 176 1.92 -4.01 -21.69
N LYS A 177 0.76 -4.63 -21.45
CA LYS A 177 -0.40 -4.55 -22.34
C LYS A 177 -1.67 -4.77 -21.52
N LYS A 178 -2.64 -3.88 -21.70
CA LYS A 178 -3.96 -3.99 -21.04
C LYS A 178 -4.60 -5.36 -21.31
N ASN A 179 -5.17 -5.97 -20.29
CA ASN A 179 -5.81 -7.28 -20.31
C ASN A 179 -4.89 -8.42 -20.80
N ALA A 180 -3.59 -8.28 -20.63
CA ALA A 180 -2.60 -9.30 -20.99
C ALA A 180 -1.40 -9.34 -20.06
N ILE A 181 -0.58 -8.26 -20.02
CA ILE A 181 0.68 -8.25 -19.27
C ILE A 181 0.74 -7.02 -18.36
N ILE A 182 1.06 -7.26 -17.09
CA ILE A 182 1.22 -6.21 -16.10
C ILE A 182 2.57 -6.37 -15.42
N ASN A 183 3.35 -5.30 -15.28
CA ASN A 183 4.65 -5.30 -14.64
C ASN A 183 4.70 -4.32 -13.47
N GLY A 184 5.05 -4.80 -12.28
CA GLY A 184 5.31 -3.97 -11.12
C GLY A 184 4.08 -3.39 -10.40
N ILE A 185 2.90 -3.64 -10.92
CA ILE A 185 1.60 -3.41 -10.24
C ILE A 185 0.76 -4.67 -10.37
N THR A 186 -0.27 -4.81 -9.54
CA THR A 186 -1.05 -6.04 -9.48
C THR A 186 -2.17 -6.08 -10.52
N ASP A 187 -2.64 -7.32 -10.79
CA ASP A 187 -3.92 -7.55 -11.40
C ASP A 187 -5.07 -7.38 -10.39
N TRP A 188 -6.31 -7.56 -10.83
CA TRP A 188 -7.50 -7.40 -9.98
C TRP A 188 -7.50 -8.37 -8.79
N VAL A 189 -7.12 -9.64 -8.97
CA VAL A 189 -7.12 -10.67 -7.92
C VAL A 189 -6.16 -10.31 -6.79
N TYR A 190 -4.97 -9.88 -7.11
CA TYR A 190 -3.97 -9.52 -6.09
C TYR A 190 -4.34 -8.23 -5.35
N GLU A 191 -4.94 -7.28 -6.05
CA GLU A 191 -5.43 -6.07 -5.40
C GLU A 191 -6.56 -6.36 -4.42
N GLU A 192 -7.56 -7.15 -4.82
CA GLU A 192 -8.74 -7.41 -3.99
C GLU A 192 -8.50 -8.46 -2.91
N GLU A 193 -7.78 -9.55 -3.22
CA GLU A 193 -7.65 -10.72 -2.33
C GLU A 193 -6.39 -10.65 -1.47
N PHE A 194 -5.29 -10.10 -1.98
CA PHE A 194 -4.05 -9.91 -1.21
C PHE A 194 -3.83 -8.48 -0.72
N ALA A 195 -4.71 -7.54 -1.06
CA ALA A 195 -4.75 -6.17 -0.56
C ALA A 195 -3.46 -5.37 -0.77
N PHE A 196 -2.82 -5.49 -1.94
CA PHE A 196 -1.72 -4.63 -2.35
C PHE A 196 -1.77 -4.29 -3.84
N VAL A 197 -1.20 -3.14 -4.21
CA VAL A 197 -1.14 -2.66 -5.60
C VAL A 197 0.30 -2.68 -6.10
N ARG A 198 1.25 -2.19 -5.29
CA ARG A 198 2.66 -2.12 -5.67
C ARG A 198 3.31 -3.48 -5.65
N ALA A 199 3.61 -4.02 -6.83
CA ALA A 199 4.25 -5.31 -7.03
C ALA A 199 5.74 -5.17 -7.39
N PHE A 200 6.43 -4.15 -6.85
CA PHE A 200 7.88 -3.97 -6.92
C PHE A 200 8.42 -3.45 -5.59
N ASP A 201 9.69 -3.70 -5.33
CA ASP A 201 10.36 -3.22 -4.13
C ASP A 201 11.86 -2.95 -4.38
N TRP A 202 12.40 -1.89 -3.75
CA TRP A 202 13.80 -1.50 -3.81
C TRP A 202 14.65 -2.30 -2.84
N SER A 203 15.82 -2.75 -3.27
CA SER A 203 16.83 -3.27 -2.32
C SER A 203 17.29 -2.19 -1.35
N ALA A 204 17.66 -2.61 -0.14
CA ALA A 204 18.06 -1.69 0.94
C ALA A 204 19.24 -0.77 0.54
N ASP A 205 20.08 -1.18 -0.38
CA ASP A 205 21.21 -0.43 -0.92
C ASP A 205 20.88 0.37 -2.20
N SER A 206 19.61 0.41 -2.62
CA SER A 206 19.11 1.12 -3.81
C SER A 206 19.68 0.62 -5.16
N LYS A 207 20.35 -0.52 -5.20
CA LYS A 207 21.01 -1.01 -6.42
C LYS A 207 20.13 -1.91 -7.26
N LYS A 208 19.12 -2.53 -6.64
CA LYS A 208 18.25 -3.49 -7.31
C LYS A 208 16.78 -3.12 -7.11
N LEU A 209 15.97 -3.50 -8.08
CA LEU A 209 14.53 -3.43 -8.04
C LEU A 209 13.97 -4.83 -8.33
N ALA A 210 13.29 -5.43 -7.35
CA ALA A 210 12.54 -6.66 -7.59
C ALA A 210 11.14 -6.31 -8.04
N PHE A 211 10.56 -7.09 -8.95
CA PHE A 211 9.18 -6.89 -9.38
C PHE A 211 8.49 -8.17 -9.83
N ILE A 212 7.19 -8.21 -9.66
CA ILE A 212 6.33 -9.28 -10.15
C ILE A 212 5.77 -8.87 -11.52
N ARG A 213 5.78 -9.82 -12.45
CA ARG A 213 5.10 -9.73 -13.73
C ARG A 213 3.91 -10.69 -13.71
N PHE A 214 2.75 -10.18 -14.11
CA PHE A 214 1.50 -10.93 -14.23
C PHE A 214 1.19 -11.13 -15.70
N ASP A 215 0.91 -12.36 -16.08
CA ASP A 215 0.34 -12.70 -17.38
C ASP A 215 -1.11 -13.11 -17.19
N GLU A 216 -2.01 -12.18 -17.46
CA GLU A 216 -3.46 -12.36 -17.35
C GLU A 216 -4.13 -12.71 -18.70
N SER A 217 -3.33 -13.06 -19.71
CA SER A 217 -3.83 -13.32 -21.07
C SER A 217 -4.90 -14.40 -21.09
N GLU A 218 -4.76 -15.43 -20.25
CA GLU A 218 -5.70 -16.55 -20.14
C GLU A 218 -6.79 -16.37 -19.07
N VAL A 219 -6.74 -15.28 -18.31
CA VAL A 219 -7.80 -14.96 -17.34
C VAL A 219 -9.06 -14.54 -18.10
N PRO A 220 -10.25 -15.07 -17.73
CA PRO A 220 -11.50 -14.66 -18.36
C PRO A 220 -11.81 -13.18 -18.21
N GLU A 221 -12.49 -12.61 -19.19
CA GLU A 221 -12.96 -11.24 -19.15
C GLU A 221 -14.37 -11.15 -18.55
N PHE A 222 -14.59 -10.10 -17.79
CA PHE A 222 -15.89 -9.73 -17.25
C PHE A 222 -16.24 -8.30 -17.70
N SER A 223 -17.49 -8.11 -18.12
CA SER A 223 -17.98 -6.82 -18.58
C SER A 223 -19.06 -6.29 -17.64
N MET A 224 -18.91 -5.04 -17.19
CA MET A 224 -19.88 -4.33 -16.36
C MET A 224 -20.47 -3.13 -17.09
N SER A 225 -21.76 -2.91 -16.91
CA SER A 225 -22.43 -1.67 -17.32
C SER A 225 -22.27 -0.63 -16.22
N ILE A 226 -21.57 0.44 -16.50
CA ILE A 226 -21.32 1.54 -15.57
C ILE A 226 -22.33 2.67 -15.84
N PHE A 227 -23.26 2.84 -14.92
CA PHE A 227 -24.26 3.91 -14.95
C PHE A 227 -23.71 5.15 -14.25
N ARG A 228 -23.45 6.21 -15.01
CA ARG A 228 -23.04 7.53 -14.48
C ARG A 228 -24.21 8.50 -14.60
N LYS A 229 -23.94 9.75 -14.96
CA LYS A 229 -24.96 10.78 -15.19
C LYS A 229 -25.60 10.72 -16.56
N ASP A 230 -25.05 9.90 -17.45
CA ASP A 230 -25.50 9.77 -18.83
C ASP A 230 -26.74 8.87 -18.94
N LEU A 231 -27.50 9.06 -20.02
CA LEU A 231 -28.72 8.28 -20.27
C LEU A 231 -28.42 6.79 -20.55
N TYR A 232 -27.28 6.51 -21.16
CA TYR A 232 -26.83 5.15 -21.47
C TYR A 232 -25.56 4.80 -20.68
N PRO A 233 -25.44 3.55 -20.20
CA PRO A 233 -24.23 3.11 -19.51
C PRO A 233 -23.06 2.98 -20.49
N THR A 234 -21.85 3.14 -19.97
CA THR A 234 -20.64 2.66 -20.63
C THR A 234 -20.38 1.21 -20.20
N VAL A 235 -19.78 0.41 -21.09
CA VAL A 235 -19.35 -0.95 -20.75
C VAL A 235 -17.86 -0.90 -20.42
N GLU A 236 -17.51 -1.38 -19.23
CA GLU A 236 -16.14 -1.57 -18.81
C GLU A 236 -15.83 -3.06 -18.79
N THR A 237 -14.73 -3.47 -19.44
CA THR A 237 -14.27 -4.85 -19.56
C THR A 237 -12.87 -4.98 -18.97
N PHE A 238 -12.69 -5.92 -18.06
CA PHE A 238 -11.42 -6.22 -17.39
C PHE A 238 -11.30 -7.71 -17.08
N LYS A 239 -10.10 -8.17 -16.73
CA LYS A 239 -9.83 -9.56 -16.35
C LYS A 239 -10.36 -9.83 -14.96
N TYR A 240 -11.21 -10.85 -14.83
CA TYR A 240 -11.87 -11.20 -13.60
C TYR A 240 -12.16 -12.72 -13.59
N PRO A 241 -11.37 -13.52 -12.89
CA PRO A 241 -11.60 -14.96 -12.80
C PRO A 241 -12.72 -15.25 -11.79
N LYS A 242 -13.71 -16.02 -12.19
CA LYS A 242 -14.65 -16.62 -11.25
C LYS A 242 -14.01 -17.80 -10.52
N ALA A 243 -14.65 -18.25 -9.43
CA ALA A 243 -14.15 -19.39 -8.68
C ALA A 243 -13.94 -20.62 -9.58
N GLY A 244 -12.76 -21.23 -9.48
CA GLY A 244 -12.35 -22.38 -10.28
C GLY A 244 -11.74 -22.06 -11.65
N GLU A 245 -11.76 -20.81 -12.10
CA GLU A 245 -11.14 -20.41 -13.37
C GLU A 245 -9.64 -20.09 -13.21
N LYS A 246 -8.96 -19.86 -14.34
CA LYS A 246 -7.53 -19.55 -14.35
C LYS A 246 -7.26 -18.17 -13.76
N ASN A 247 -6.26 -18.10 -12.90
CA ASN A 247 -5.64 -16.84 -12.47
C ASN A 247 -4.51 -16.44 -13.41
N SER A 248 -3.97 -15.23 -13.20
CA SER A 248 -2.74 -14.80 -13.84
C SER A 248 -1.59 -15.74 -13.52
N THR A 249 -0.76 -16.04 -14.51
CA THR A 249 0.54 -16.66 -14.29
C THR A 249 1.52 -15.59 -13.84
N VAL A 250 2.23 -15.84 -12.74
CA VAL A 250 3.15 -14.87 -12.16
C VAL A 250 4.60 -15.29 -12.31
N SER A 251 5.47 -14.31 -12.52
CA SER A 251 6.92 -14.48 -12.51
C SER A 251 7.60 -13.35 -11.73
N LEU A 252 8.76 -13.66 -11.15
CA LEU A 252 9.52 -12.74 -10.32
C LEU A 252 10.84 -12.40 -11.01
N HIS A 253 11.16 -11.12 -10.99
CA HIS A 253 12.34 -10.58 -11.67
C HIS A 253 13.14 -9.66 -10.74
N ILE A 254 14.46 -9.64 -10.92
CA ILE A 254 15.37 -8.72 -10.23
C ILE A 254 16.11 -7.91 -11.29
N TYR A 255 15.96 -6.60 -11.24
CA TYR A 255 16.63 -5.65 -12.13
C TYR A 255 17.78 -4.97 -11.39
N ASP A 256 18.97 -5.00 -11.97
CA ASP A 256 20.13 -4.25 -11.49
C ASP A 256 20.17 -2.89 -12.17
N VAL A 257 20.10 -1.84 -11.36
CA VAL A 257 19.95 -0.44 -11.85
C VAL A 257 21.20 0.07 -12.52
N ALA A 258 22.39 -0.38 -12.08
CA ALA A 258 23.66 0.11 -12.60
C ALA A 258 23.99 -0.52 -13.95
N THR A 259 23.70 -1.81 -14.11
CA THR A 259 24.02 -2.56 -15.34
C THR A 259 22.86 -2.63 -16.32
N ALA A 260 21.66 -2.15 -15.92
CA ALA A 260 20.42 -2.27 -16.68
C ALA A 260 20.11 -3.72 -17.08
N SER A 261 20.49 -4.70 -16.25
CA SER A 261 20.27 -6.12 -16.51
C SER A 261 19.14 -6.68 -15.65
N LYS A 262 18.32 -7.53 -16.24
CA LYS A 262 17.23 -8.25 -15.57
C LYS A 262 17.57 -9.72 -15.41
N LYS A 263 17.28 -10.30 -14.27
CA LYS A 263 17.36 -11.74 -14.00
C LYS A 263 16.01 -12.28 -13.62
N ASP A 264 15.67 -13.43 -14.15
CA ASP A 264 14.45 -14.16 -13.81
C ASP A 264 14.75 -15.06 -12.61
N VAL A 265 13.88 -15.02 -11.60
CA VAL A 265 13.99 -15.90 -10.44
C VAL A 265 13.38 -17.25 -10.78
N ASN A 266 14.13 -18.34 -10.52
CA ASN A 266 13.63 -19.67 -10.79
C ASN A 266 12.63 -20.11 -9.73
N LEU A 267 11.34 -20.14 -10.10
CA LEU A 267 10.21 -20.65 -9.31
C LEU A 267 9.59 -21.92 -9.92
N SER A 268 10.29 -22.65 -10.76
CA SER A 268 9.78 -23.84 -11.48
C SER A 268 9.35 -25.00 -10.58
N ASN A 269 9.73 -24.99 -9.30
CA ASN A 269 9.25 -25.96 -8.31
C ASN A 269 7.79 -25.68 -7.86
N TYR A 270 7.22 -24.54 -8.24
CA TYR A 270 5.86 -24.14 -7.92
C TYR A 270 5.00 -24.17 -9.19
N SER A 271 3.81 -24.70 -9.06
CA SER A 271 2.78 -24.70 -10.12
C SER A 271 1.49 -24.15 -9.54
N ASP A 272 0.78 -23.33 -10.32
CA ASP A 272 -0.49 -22.70 -9.91
C ASP A 272 -0.39 -22.09 -8.50
N PHE A 273 0.38 -21.03 -8.36
CA PHE A 273 0.75 -20.42 -7.10
C PHE A 273 0.58 -18.90 -7.13
N TYR A 274 0.61 -18.32 -5.96
CA TYR A 274 0.63 -16.87 -5.74
C TYR A 274 1.98 -16.43 -5.17
N ILE A 275 2.44 -15.24 -5.57
CA ILE A 275 3.47 -14.47 -4.86
C ILE A 275 2.73 -13.49 -3.95
N ALA A 276 2.34 -13.95 -2.75
CA ALA A 276 1.45 -13.21 -1.87
C ALA A 276 2.11 -11.96 -1.27
N ARG A 277 3.43 -11.99 -1.03
CA ARG A 277 4.22 -10.85 -0.53
C ARG A 277 5.64 -10.91 -1.04
N MET A 278 6.23 -9.73 -1.19
CA MET A 278 7.63 -9.54 -1.57
C MET A 278 8.23 -8.37 -0.79
N LYS A 279 9.42 -8.57 -0.21
CA LYS A 279 10.10 -7.54 0.56
C LYS A 279 11.61 -7.80 0.64
N TRP A 280 12.42 -6.79 0.37
CA TRP A 280 13.85 -6.91 0.63
C TRP A 280 14.15 -6.97 2.14
N THR A 281 15.16 -7.75 2.51
CA THR A 281 15.70 -7.74 3.87
C THR A 281 16.52 -6.45 4.12
N LYS A 282 17.16 -6.33 5.28
CA LYS A 282 18.12 -5.25 5.52
C LYS A 282 19.44 -5.45 4.78
N ASP A 283 19.68 -6.66 4.27
CA ASP A 283 20.77 -6.96 3.33
C ASP A 283 20.26 -6.70 1.91
N GLY A 284 20.88 -5.76 1.21
CA GLY A 284 20.52 -5.42 -0.18
C GLY A 284 20.70 -6.54 -1.20
N ASN A 285 21.22 -7.70 -0.78
CA ASN A 285 21.39 -8.89 -1.63
C ASN A 285 20.39 -10.02 -1.32
N VAL A 286 19.50 -9.86 -0.34
CA VAL A 286 18.55 -10.91 0.00
C VAL A 286 17.12 -10.38 -0.10
N LEU A 287 16.35 -10.95 -1.04
CA LEU A 287 14.93 -10.69 -1.21
C LEU A 287 14.12 -11.79 -0.50
N SER A 288 13.11 -11.44 0.28
CA SER A 288 12.14 -12.37 0.85
C SER A 288 10.86 -12.39 0.03
N VAL A 289 10.30 -13.58 -0.18
CA VAL A 289 9.07 -13.77 -0.96
C VAL A 289 8.21 -14.83 -0.30
N GLN A 290 6.93 -14.54 -0.13
CA GLN A 290 5.94 -15.50 0.33
C GLN A 290 5.25 -16.12 -0.89
N VAL A 291 5.47 -17.41 -1.09
CA VAL A 291 4.85 -18.19 -2.15
C VAL A 291 3.76 -19.07 -1.55
N LEU A 292 2.53 -18.89 -2.00
CA LEU A 292 1.35 -19.59 -1.53
C LEU A 292 0.79 -20.46 -2.66
N ASN A 293 0.46 -21.71 -2.38
CA ASN A 293 -0.18 -22.56 -3.37
C ASN A 293 -1.65 -22.15 -3.64
N ARG A 294 -2.24 -22.60 -4.73
CA ARG A 294 -3.62 -22.27 -5.14
C ARG A 294 -4.67 -22.60 -4.08
N HIS A 295 -4.51 -23.70 -3.34
CA HIS A 295 -5.42 -24.11 -2.27
C HIS A 295 -5.24 -23.29 -0.98
N GLN A 296 -4.20 -22.46 -0.91
CA GLN A 296 -3.89 -21.58 0.22
C GLN A 296 -3.71 -22.33 1.56
N ASP A 297 -3.24 -23.56 1.50
CA ASP A 297 -2.96 -24.42 2.65
C ASP A 297 -1.48 -24.70 2.86
N ASN A 298 -0.60 -24.14 1.99
CA ASN A 298 0.85 -24.30 2.06
C ASN A 298 1.55 -23.03 1.57
N LEU A 299 2.26 -22.36 2.48
CA LEU A 299 3.02 -21.13 2.24
C LEU A 299 4.49 -21.35 2.53
N ASP A 300 5.34 -21.05 1.55
CA ASP A 300 6.80 -21.01 1.69
C ASP A 300 7.29 -19.57 1.78
N LEU A 301 8.08 -19.27 2.81
CA LEU A 301 8.91 -18.07 2.84
C LEU A 301 10.25 -18.40 2.17
N LEU A 302 10.50 -17.78 1.04
CA LEU A 302 11.74 -17.92 0.31
C LEU A 302 12.69 -16.77 0.62
N PHE A 303 14.00 -17.08 0.74
CA PHE A 303 15.05 -16.09 0.58
C PHE A 303 15.71 -16.31 -0.78
N ILE A 304 15.87 -15.21 -1.51
CA ILE A 304 16.39 -15.19 -2.88
C ILE A 304 17.66 -14.36 -2.89
N ASP A 305 18.73 -14.94 -3.42
CA ASP A 305 19.98 -14.21 -3.67
C ASP A 305 19.77 -13.17 -4.77
N GLY A 306 19.87 -11.91 -4.44
CA GLY A 306 19.65 -10.79 -5.36
C GLY A 306 20.66 -10.70 -6.50
N ASN A 307 21.80 -11.39 -6.43
CA ASN A 307 22.81 -11.43 -7.48
C ASN A 307 22.67 -12.68 -8.37
N ALA A 308 22.45 -13.85 -7.75
CA ALA A 308 22.36 -15.12 -8.48
C ALA A 308 20.92 -15.49 -8.88
N ALA A 309 19.91 -14.83 -8.30
CA ALA A 309 18.48 -15.16 -8.45
C ALA A 309 18.14 -16.61 -8.04
N THR A 310 18.95 -17.20 -7.15
CA THR A 310 18.71 -18.53 -6.57
C THR A 310 17.81 -18.45 -5.36
N THR A 311 16.97 -19.47 -5.16
CA THR A 311 15.94 -19.52 -4.11
C THR A 311 16.32 -20.50 -3.01
N LYS A 312 15.93 -20.19 -1.78
CA LYS A 312 16.03 -21.07 -0.61
C LYS A 312 14.77 -20.94 0.23
N VAL A 313 14.08 -22.05 0.52
CA VAL A 313 13.01 -22.06 1.51
C VAL A 313 13.62 -21.91 2.90
N VAL A 314 13.18 -20.92 3.66
CA VAL A 314 13.65 -20.64 5.03
C VAL A 314 12.58 -20.91 6.09
N LEU A 315 11.30 -20.87 5.71
CA LEU A 315 10.16 -21.19 6.56
C LEU A 315 9.07 -21.81 5.69
N ASN A 316 8.34 -22.77 6.24
CA ASN A 316 7.13 -23.33 5.66
C ASN A 316 6.00 -23.28 6.67
N GLU A 317 4.86 -22.77 6.27
CA GLU A 317 3.60 -22.83 7.00
C GLU A 317 2.63 -23.72 6.25
N LYS A 318 1.98 -24.63 6.97
CA LYS A 318 1.02 -25.55 6.40
C LYS A 318 -0.11 -25.86 7.37
N ASP A 319 -1.33 -25.85 6.90
CA ASP A 319 -2.52 -26.22 7.66
C ASP A 319 -3.47 -27.07 6.83
N LYS A 320 -4.39 -27.80 7.48
CA LYS A 320 -5.43 -28.62 6.80
C LYS A 320 -6.51 -27.78 6.15
N ALA A 321 -6.77 -26.58 6.69
CA ALA A 321 -7.82 -25.68 6.24
C ALA A 321 -7.22 -24.64 5.29
N TYR A 322 -6.50 -23.68 5.82
CA TYR A 322 -5.78 -22.65 5.04
C TYR A 322 -4.72 -21.96 5.90
N VAL A 323 -3.79 -21.28 5.23
CA VAL A 323 -2.75 -20.47 5.86
C VAL A 323 -3.02 -19.00 5.57
N ASP A 324 -3.15 -18.19 6.61
CA ASP A 324 -3.27 -16.74 6.47
C ASP A 324 -1.96 -16.12 6.00
N VAL A 325 -2.05 -15.21 5.03
CA VAL A 325 -0.92 -14.39 4.60
C VAL A 325 -0.72 -13.26 5.62
N THR A 326 0.49 -13.14 6.16
CA THR A 326 0.80 -12.12 7.15
C THR A 326 1.66 -10.99 6.58
N ASP A 327 1.35 -9.75 6.98
CA ASP A 327 2.16 -8.56 6.75
C ASP A 327 3.17 -8.29 7.89
N ASN A 328 3.17 -9.13 8.92
CA ASN A 328 3.96 -8.94 10.13
C ASN A 328 5.46 -9.31 9.98
N LEU A 329 5.89 -9.80 8.80
CA LEU A 329 7.30 -10.06 8.53
C LEU A 329 8.13 -8.79 8.71
N THR A 330 8.95 -8.76 9.75
CA THR A 330 9.79 -7.60 10.10
C THR A 330 11.24 -8.03 10.27
N PHE A 331 12.12 -7.52 9.40
CA PHE A 331 13.56 -7.74 9.49
C PHE A 331 14.21 -6.79 10.49
N LEU A 332 14.94 -7.34 11.45
CA LEU A 332 15.76 -6.60 12.42
C LEU A 332 17.12 -6.22 11.82
N LYS A 333 17.92 -5.45 12.56
CA LYS A 333 19.21 -4.93 12.07
C LYS A 333 20.22 -6.03 11.69
N ASP A 334 20.16 -7.17 12.36
CA ASP A 334 21.02 -8.35 12.13
C ASP A 334 20.45 -9.32 11.09
N ASN A 335 19.38 -8.92 10.39
CA ASN A 335 18.59 -9.75 9.48
C ASN A 335 17.89 -10.95 10.13
N SER A 336 17.87 -11.08 11.46
CA SER A 336 16.87 -11.90 12.11
C SER A 336 15.48 -11.31 11.85
N PHE A 337 14.43 -12.11 11.93
CA PHE A 337 13.11 -11.62 11.56
C PHE A 337 12.01 -12.09 12.51
N ILE A 338 11.02 -11.22 12.67
CA ILE A 338 9.77 -11.51 13.37
C ILE A 338 8.78 -12.04 12.34
N TRP A 339 8.08 -13.09 12.73
CA TRP A 339 7.02 -13.75 11.98
C TRP A 339 5.83 -14.01 12.90
N THR A 340 4.61 -13.97 12.37
CA THR A 340 3.42 -14.42 13.11
C THR A 340 2.89 -15.70 12.48
N SER A 341 2.45 -16.66 13.30
CA SER A 341 1.96 -17.94 12.83
C SER A 341 0.94 -18.52 13.80
N GLU A 342 -0.03 -19.24 13.24
CA GLU A 342 -1.06 -19.99 13.98
C GLU A 342 -0.74 -21.48 14.10
N LYS A 343 0.49 -21.89 13.80
CA LYS A 343 0.95 -23.30 13.75
C LYS A 343 0.72 -24.12 15.01
N ASP A 344 0.49 -23.49 16.16
CA ASP A 344 0.19 -24.13 17.45
C ASP A 344 -1.26 -23.89 17.91
N GLY A 345 -2.14 -23.39 17.03
CA GLY A 345 -3.56 -23.17 17.26
C GLY A 345 -3.97 -21.75 17.60
N PHE A 346 -3.01 -20.85 17.84
CA PHE A 346 -3.22 -19.43 18.12
C PHE A 346 -2.19 -18.59 17.39
N ASN A 347 -2.54 -17.33 17.06
CA ASN A 347 -1.61 -16.43 16.40
C ASN A 347 -0.55 -15.89 17.36
N HIS A 348 0.66 -16.44 17.26
CA HIS A 348 1.81 -16.07 18.10
C HIS A 348 2.90 -15.39 17.31
N ILE A 349 3.74 -14.65 18.02
CA ILE A 349 4.93 -13.97 17.50
C ILE A 349 6.14 -14.90 17.67
N TYR A 350 6.85 -15.12 16.56
CA TYR A 350 8.07 -15.93 16.51
C TYR A 350 9.26 -15.09 16.08
N LEU A 351 10.43 -15.33 16.69
CA LEU A 351 11.68 -14.73 16.29
C LEU A 351 12.59 -15.80 15.65
N TYR A 352 12.97 -15.54 14.40
CA TYR A 352 13.88 -16.41 13.66
C TYR A 352 15.21 -15.71 13.41
N ASP A 353 16.29 -16.48 13.34
CA ASP A 353 17.57 -15.96 12.84
C ASP A 353 17.53 -15.78 11.30
N LYS A 354 18.57 -15.16 10.75
CA LYS A 354 18.67 -14.90 9.30
C LYS A 354 18.70 -16.18 8.42
N THR A 355 18.78 -17.37 9.00
CA THR A 355 18.77 -18.64 8.27
C THR A 355 17.41 -19.34 8.32
N GLY A 356 16.46 -18.82 9.08
CA GLY A 356 15.13 -19.40 9.33
C GLY A 356 15.08 -20.34 10.55
N LYS A 357 16.11 -20.34 11.42
CA LYS A 357 16.09 -21.10 12.65
C LYS A 357 15.38 -20.31 13.76
N LEU A 358 14.43 -20.95 14.42
CA LEU A 358 13.71 -20.36 15.57
C LEU A 358 14.67 -20.04 16.71
N LYS A 359 14.59 -18.82 17.26
CA LYS A 359 15.36 -18.30 18.41
C LYS A 359 14.48 -18.28 19.67
#